data_0fa066559703c07ce361a83da8126a41
#
_entry.id   0fa066559703c07ce361a83da8126a41
#
_cell.length_a   1.000
_cell.length_b   1.000
_cell.length_c   1.000
_cell.angle_alpha   90.00
_cell.angle_beta   90.00
_cell.angle_gamma   90.00
#
_symmetry.space_group_name_H-M   'P 1'
#
loop_
_entity.id
_entity.type
_entity.pdbx_description
1 polymer ?
#
loop_
_entity_poly.entity_id
_entity_poly.type
_entity_poly.pdbx_seq_one_letter_code
_entity_poly.pdbx_strand_id
1 'polypeptide(L)'
;VAKGDELATFSNVDLELQIAELEGQESGYRARLASLERERFTDSAAGMEIRTVEESLKSVEEQLAKKRKYQRELVLKAPRSGLVLPSETVDERPDPSGRLPGWSGSALAKKNIGATFAEGTVLCMVGDPDHFEAVMIVDQSEVEFVQSEQRVDLKLDAFPFETFQGAVNEIAETHIEVGSERLSVKAGGSVPTTTDEMGREVPISTSYEVLMQVDDAENVLTPGMRGTARIEVGNRTVGQWLLRLFWQTFNFRM
;
A
#
# COMPACT_ATOMS: atom_id res chain seq x y z
N VAL A 1 -14.17 8.61 -9.81
CA VAL A 1 -14.73 7.25 -9.84
C VAL A 1 -15.69 7.05 -8.69
N ALA A 2 -16.73 6.24 -8.90
CA ALA A 2 -17.62 5.80 -7.83
C ALA A 2 -17.14 4.47 -7.23
N LYS A 3 -17.56 4.17 -5.99
CA LYS A 3 -17.25 2.89 -5.35
C LYS A 3 -17.76 1.72 -6.22
N GLY A 4 -16.87 0.80 -6.56
CA GLY A 4 -17.16 -0.38 -7.37
C GLY A 4 -16.90 -0.21 -8.86
N ASP A 5 -16.55 0.99 -9.33
CA ASP A 5 -16.17 1.22 -10.72
C ASP A 5 -14.93 0.40 -11.07
N GLU A 6 -14.87 -0.11 -12.31
CA GLU A 6 -13.73 -0.87 -12.80
C GLU A 6 -12.58 0.07 -13.16
N LEU A 7 -11.42 -0.15 -12.54
CA LEU A 7 -10.19 0.62 -12.76
C LEU A 7 -9.26 -0.04 -13.77
N ALA A 8 -9.12 -1.36 -13.68
CA ALA A 8 -8.29 -2.17 -14.57
C ALA A 8 -8.78 -3.61 -14.59
N THR A 9 -8.55 -4.29 -15.71
CA THR A 9 -8.82 -5.72 -15.85
C THR A 9 -7.53 -6.43 -16.22
N PHE A 10 -7.22 -7.49 -15.49
CA PHE A 10 -6.04 -8.33 -15.69
C PHE A 10 -6.44 -9.67 -16.26
N SER A 11 -5.52 -10.29 -16.98
CA SER A 11 -5.60 -11.69 -17.39
C SER A 11 -4.45 -12.48 -16.79
N ASN A 12 -4.73 -13.72 -16.41
CA ASN A 12 -3.73 -14.67 -15.92
C ASN A 12 -3.97 -16.02 -16.58
N VAL A 13 -3.17 -16.31 -17.59
CA VAL A 13 -3.30 -17.52 -18.41
C VAL A 13 -3.11 -18.78 -17.59
N ASP A 14 -2.19 -18.77 -16.61
CA ASP A 14 -1.96 -19.93 -15.74
C ASP A 14 -3.17 -20.21 -14.85
N LEU A 15 -3.82 -19.17 -14.35
CA LEU A 15 -5.06 -19.31 -13.57
C LEU A 15 -6.21 -19.87 -14.42
N GLU A 16 -6.36 -19.38 -15.64
CA GLU A 16 -7.37 -19.85 -16.59
C GLU A 16 -7.16 -21.34 -16.92
N LEU A 17 -5.90 -21.75 -17.11
CA LEU A 17 -5.54 -23.14 -17.37
C LEU A 17 -5.84 -24.05 -16.17
N GLN A 18 -5.52 -23.59 -14.96
CA GLN A 18 -5.84 -24.31 -13.73
C GLN A 18 -7.36 -24.45 -13.50
N ILE A 19 -8.14 -23.43 -13.84
CA ILE A 19 -9.60 -23.47 -13.76
C ILE A 19 -10.13 -24.53 -14.76
N ALA A 20 -9.66 -24.49 -16.01
CA ALA A 20 -10.09 -25.44 -17.03
C ALA A 20 -9.74 -26.89 -16.66
N GLU A 21 -8.56 -27.12 -16.07
CA GLU A 21 -8.16 -28.44 -15.58
C GLU A 21 -9.08 -28.93 -14.45
N LEU A 22 -9.36 -28.09 -13.45
CA LEU A 22 -10.26 -28.42 -12.35
C LEU A 22 -11.70 -28.67 -12.82
N GLU A 23 -12.18 -27.92 -13.81
CA GLU A 23 -13.49 -28.13 -14.43
C GLU A 23 -13.55 -29.49 -15.17
N GLY A 24 -12.45 -29.87 -15.82
CA GLY A 24 -12.30 -31.21 -16.41
C GLY A 24 -12.35 -32.32 -15.37
N GLN A 25 -11.64 -32.16 -14.25
CA GLN A 25 -11.64 -33.12 -13.13
C GLN A 25 -13.04 -33.21 -12.48
N GLU A 26 -13.69 -32.07 -12.22
CA GLU A 26 -15.07 -32.01 -11.69
C GLU A 26 -16.03 -32.81 -12.58
N SER A 27 -15.98 -32.57 -13.88
CA SER A 27 -16.80 -33.29 -14.87
C SER A 27 -16.52 -34.79 -14.86
N GLY A 28 -15.26 -35.20 -14.77
CA GLY A 28 -14.85 -36.61 -14.66
C GLY A 28 -15.38 -37.28 -13.42
N TYR A 29 -15.25 -36.65 -12.24
CA TYR A 29 -15.78 -37.21 -10.99
C TYR A 29 -17.32 -37.29 -10.98
N ARG A 30 -18.02 -36.31 -11.52
CA ARG A 30 -19.49 -36.34 -11.66
C ARG A 30 -19.94 -37.46 -12.57
N ALA A 31 -19.26 -37.70 -13.69
CA ALA A 31 -19.54 -38.80 -14.60
C ALA A 31 -19.28 -40.16 -13.92
N ARG A 32 -18.18 -40.28 -13.17
CA ARG A 32 -17.85 -41.49 -12.41
C ARG A 32 -18.89 -41.79 -11.32
N LEU A 33 -19.29 -40.75 -10.56
CA LEU A 33 -20.32 -40.87 -9.55
C LEU A 33 -21.63 -41.39 -10.14
N ALA A 34 -22.09 -40.79 -11.26
CA ALA A 34 -23.29 -41.23 -11.96
C ALA A 34 -23.21 -42.67 -12.50
N SER A 35 -22.00 -43.17 -12.83
CA SER A 35 -21.80 -44.59 -13.17
C SER A 35 -21.94 -45.50 -11.98
N LEU A 36 -21.22 -45.15 -10.89
CA LEU A 36 -21.24 -45.92 -9.65
C LEU A 36 -22.62 -45.99 -8.98
N GLU A 37 -23.39 -44.91 -9.04
CA GLU A 37 -24.79 -44.88 -8.57
C GLU A 37 -25.69 -45.87 -9.30
N ARG A 38 -25.47 -46.10 -10.58
CA ARG A 38 -26.18 -47.11 -11.36
C ARG A 38 -25.73 -48.54 -11.01
N GLU A 39 -24.44 -48.73 -10.74
CA GLU A 39 -23.81 -50.01 -10.43
C GLU A 39 -24.08 -50.47 -8.99
N ARG A 40 -24.33 -49.56 -8.04
CA ARG A 40 -24.50 -49.85 -6.61
C ARG A 40 -25.58 -50.88 -6.29
N PHE A 41 -26.57 -51.05 -7.19
CA PHE A 41 -27.65 -52.05 -7.01
C PHE A 41 -27.20 -53.47 -7.36
N THR A 42 -26.09 -53.63 -8.06
CA THR A 42 -25.54 -54.91 -8.49
C THR A 42 -24.23 -55.27 -7.82
N ASP A 43 -23.50 -54.26 -7.31
CA ASP A 43 -22.21 -54.45 -6.66
C ASP A 43 -22.13 -53.67 -5.33
N SER A 44 -21.90 -54.40 -4.24
CA SER A 44 -21.76 -53.83 -2.89
C SER A 44 -20.46 -53.01 -2.71
N ALA A 45 -19.41 -53.28 -3.52
CA ALA A 45 -18.15 -52.54 -3.48
C ALA A 45 -18.30 -51.10 -4.01
N ALA A 46 -19.24 -50.90 -4.93
CA ALA A 46 -19.54 -49.56 -5.49
C ALA A 46 -19.93 -48.54 -4.40
N GLY A 47 -20.54 -48.98 -3.29
CA GLY A 47 -20.91 -48.09 -2.18
C GLY A 47 -19.72 -47.44 -1.44
N MET A 48 -18.58 -48.13 -1.33
CA MET A 48 -17.37 -47.55 -0.74
C MET A 48 -16.67 -46.60 -1.71
N GLU A 49 -16.66 -46.96 -2.99
CA GLU A 49 -16.04 -46.11 -4.03
C GLU A 49 -16.82 -44.82 -4.22
N ILE A 50 -18.16 -44.84 -4.12
CA ILE A 50 -19.00 -43.63 -4.17
C ILE A 50 -18.52 -42.59 -3.15
N ARG A 51 -18.31 -42.99 -1.89
CA ARG A 51 -17.85 -42.05 -0.85
C ARG A 51 -16.49 -41.39 -1.21
N THR A 52 -15.55 -42.19 -1.70
CA THR A 52 -14.23 -41.67 -2.09
C THR A 52 -14.33 -40.69 -3.26
N VAL A 53 -15.18 -40.99 -4.24
CA VAL A 53 -15.41 -40.10 -5.39
C VAL A 53 -16.14 -38.84 -4.95
N GLU A 54 -17.11 -38.90 -4.05
CA GLU A 54 -17.79 -37.73 -3.47
C GLU A 54 -16.82 -36.82 -2.72
N GLU A 55 -15.94 -37.39 -1.89
CA GLU A 55 -14.90 -36.62 -1.19
C GLU A 55 -13.92 -35.94 -2.17
N SER A 56 -13.53 -36.66 -3.23
CA SER A 56 -12.69 -36.10 -4.29
C SER A 56 -13.39 -34.97 -5.06
N LEU A 57 -14.66 -35.16 -5.41
CA LEU A 57 -15.48 -34.14 -6.07
C LEU A 57 -15.59 -32.89 -5.22
N LYS A 58 -15.90 -33.04 -3.94
CA LYS A 58 -16.00 -31.93 -2.99
C LYS A 58 -14.67 -31.13 -2.90
N SER A 59 -13.55 -31.85 -2.82
CA SER A 59 -12.22 -31.20 -2.80
C SER A 59 -11.96 -30.39 -4.06
N VAL A 60 -12.30 -30.92 -5.25
CA VAL A 60 -12.15 -30.21 -6.52
C VAL A 60 -13.07 -29.00 -6.61
N GLU A 61 -14.33 -29.14 -6.17
CA GLU A 61 -15.28 -28.01 -6.14
C GLU A 61 -14.80 -26.86 -5.22
N GLU A 62 -14.23 -27.20 -4.04
CA GLU A 62 -13.63 -26.21 -3.14
C GLU A 62 -12.44 -25.48 -3.80
N GLN A 63 -11.56 -26.23 -4.47
CA GLN A 63 -10.42 -25.66 -5.19
C GLN A 63 -10.89 -24.75 -6.35
N LEU A 64 -11.87 -25.22 -7.11
CA LEU A 64 -12.46 -24.47 -8.22
C LEU A 64 -13.12 -23.17 -7.74
N ALA A 65 -13.88 -23.24 -6.64
CA ALA A 65 -14.48 -22.05 -6.03
C ALA A 65 -13.43 -21.01 -5.62
N LYS A 66 -12.30 -21.48 -5.04
CA LYS A 66 -11.17 -20.62 -4.67
C LYS A 66 -10.52 -19.97 -5.90
N LYS A 67 -10.25 -20.76 -6.97
CA LYS A 67 -9.65 -20.25 -8.20
C LYS A 67 -10.56 -19.26 -8.92
N ARG A 68 -11.85 -19.55 -8.99
CA ARG A 68 -12.86 -18.60 -9.56
C ARG A 68 -12.98 -17.32 -8.73
N LYS A 69 -12.75 -17.38 -7.40
CA LYS A 69 -12.65 -16.17 -6.58
C LYS A 69 -11.47 -15.33 -7.02
N TYR A 70 -10.27 -15.90 -7.17
CA TYR A 70 -9.09 -15.17 -7.65
C TYR A 70 -9.30 -14.59 -9.06
N GLN A 71 -9.97 -15.33 -9.96
CA GLN A 71 -10.32 -14.81 -11.28
C GLN A 71 -11.20 -13.56 -11.22
N ARG A 72 -12.16 -13.51 -10.30
CA ARG A 72 -12.98 -12.30 -10.10
C ARG A 72 -12.19 -11.13 -9.53
N GLU A 73 -11.16 -11.42 -8.74
CA GLU A 73 -10.26 -10.42 -8.16
C GLU A 73 -9.28 -9.82 -9.18
N LEU A 74 -9.14 -10.41 -10.38
CA LEU A 74 -8.40 -9.83 -11.50
C LEU A 74 -9.06 -8.58 -12.09
N VAL A 75 -10.30 -8.31 -11.74
CA VAL A 75 -10.96 -7.03 -12.05
C VAL A 75 -10.78 -6.10 -10.85
N LEU A 76 -9.85 -5.15 -11.00
CA LEU A 76 -9.59 -4.14 -9.98
C LEU A 76 -10.73 -3.13 -9.95
N LYS A 77 -11.36 -2.98 -8.78
CA LYS A 77 -12.48 -2.05 -8.57
C LYS A 77 -12.12 -0.99 -7.55
N ALA A 78 -12.70 0.20 -7.71
CA ALA A 78 -12.55 1.28 -6.76
C ALA A 78 -13.13 0.89 -5.39
N PRO A 79 -12.33 0.92 -4.29
CA PRO A 79 -12.80 0.54 -2.96
C PRO A 79 -13.74 1.60 -2.36
N ARG A 80 -13.60 2.84 -2.80
CA ARG A 80 -14.43 4.00 -2.40
C ARG A 80 -14.60 4.95 -3.58
N SER A 81 -15.56 5.87 -3.46
CA SER A 81 -15.67 6.99 -4.42
C SER A 81 -14.56 7.99 -4.16
N GLY A 82 -14.05 8.62 -5.21
CA GLY A 82 -12.98 9.59 -5.10
C GLY A 82 -12.23 9.84 -6.42
N LEU A 83 -11.10 10.53 -6.31
CA LEU A 83 -10.19 10.78 -7.42
C LEU A 83 -9.14 9.67 -7.52
N VAL A 84 -8.92 9.17 -8.73
CA VAL A 84 -7.85 8.20 -9.00
C VAL A 84 -6.53 8.95 -9.12
N LEU A 85 -5.60 8.61 -8.24
CA LEU A 85 -4.24 9.16 -8.22
C LEU A 85 -3.28 8.10 -8.76
N PRO A 86 -2.34 8.47 -9.63
CA PRO A 86 -1.34 7.53 -10.11
C PRO A 86 -0.44 7.08 -8.94
N SER A 87 0.00 5.84 -9.02
CA SER A 87 1.09 5.33 -8.17
C SER A 87 2.41 6.02 -8.50
N GLU A 88 3.46 5.69 -7.76
CA GLU A 88 4.81 6.13 -8.10
C GLU A 88 5.17 5.78 -9.54
N THR A 89 5.84 6.71 -10.21
CA THR A 89 6.30 6.52 -11.59
C THR A 89 7.54 5.63 -11.62
N VAL A 90 7.53 4.62 -12.47
CA VAL A 90 8.69 3.77 -12.72
C VAL A 90 9.48 4.33 -13.90
N ASP A 91 10.77 4.58 -13.71
CA ASP A 91 11.66 5.04 -14.76
C ASP A 91 11.83 4.00 -15.86
N GLU A 92 12.00 4.48 -17.11
CA GLU A 92 12.30 3.61 -18.26
C GLU A 92 13.74 3.09 -18.28
N ARG A 93 14.52 3.38 -17.26
CA ARG A 93 15.92 2.96 -17.19
C ARG A 93 16.04 1.46 -16.89
N PRO A 94 17.00 0.77 -17.52
CA PRO A 94 17.32 -0.59 -17.11
C PRO A 94 17.70 -0.64 -15.63
N ASP A 95 17.30 -1.72 -14.97
CA ASP A 95 17.77 -2.01 -13.62
C ASP A 95 19.31 -2.25 -13.60
N PRO A 96 19.95 -2.35 -12.43
CA PRO A 96 21.38 -2.64 -12.32
C PRO A 96 21.81 -3.94 -13.00
N SER A 97 20.87 -4.86 -13.30
CA SER A 97 21.11 -6.10 -14.05
C SER A 97 21.00 -5.91 -15.57
N GLY A 98 20.65 -4.71 -16.03
CA GLY A 98 20.48 -4.39 -17.45
C GLY A 98 19.11 -4.81 -18.03
N ARG A 99 18.15 -5.22 -17.20
CA ARG A 99 16.80 -5.57 -17.65
C ARG A 99 15.93 -4.31 -17.68
N LEU A 100 15.17 -4.18 -18.76
CA LEU A 100 14.13 -3.15 -18.82
C LEU A 100 12.95 -3.55 -17.92
N PRO A 101 12.33 -2.59 -17.22
CA PRO A 101 11.11 -2.85 -16.46
C PRO A 101 9.99 -3.33 -17.39
N GLY A 102 9.13 -4.21 -16.89
CA GLY A 102 7.98 -4.72 -17.64
C GLY A 102 6.94 -3.65 -17.99
N TRP A 103 7.00 -2.49 -17.30
CA TRP A 103 6.18 -1.31 -17.52
C TRP A 103 6.91 -0.06 -17.03
N SER A 104 6.47 1.13 -17.44
CA SER A 104 7.13 2.38 -17.08
C SER A 104 6.15 3.54 -16.98
N GLY A 105 6.55 4.60 -16.29
CA GLY A 105 5.67 5.72 -15.98
C GLY A 105 4.60 5.34 -14.95
N SER A 106 3.38 5.82 -15.10
CA SER A 106 2.24 5.41 -14.27
C SER A 106 1.72 4.04 -14.72
N ALA A 107 1.42 3.16 -13.77
CA ALA A 107 0.93 1.80 -14.04
C ALA A 107 -0.33 1.79 -14.93
N LEU A 108 -1.24 2.73 -14.74
CA LEU A 108 -2.48 2.88 -15.52
C LEU A 108 -2.30 3.65 -16.84
N ALA A 109 -1.07 4.00 -17.24
CA ALA A 109 -0.84 4.67 -18.50
C ALA A 109 -1.19 3.76 -19.69
N LYS A 110 -1.79 4.33 -20.74
CA LYS A 110 -2.21 3.57 -21.95
C LYS A 110 -1.08 2.77 -22.59
N LYS A 111 0.15 3.23 -22.47
CA LYS A 111 1.35 2.53 -23.00
C LYS A 111 1.61 1.19 -22.31
N ASN A 112 1.08 0.99 -21.11
CA ASN A 112 1.24 -0.22 -20.30
C ASN A 112 0.12 -1.26 -20.52
N ILE A 113 -0.78 -1.05 -21.47
CA ILE A 113 -1.79 -2.06 -21.81
C ILE A 113 -1.06 -3.32 -22.32
N GLY A 114 -1.32 -4.45 -21.67
CA GLY A 114 -0.64 -5.73 -21.95
C GLY A 114 0.68 -5.92 -21.18
N ALA A 115 1.07 -4.96 -20.34
CA ALA A 115 2.24 -5.11 -19.47
C ALA A 115 1.98 -6.14 -18.36
N THR A 116 3.08 -6.78 -17.93
CA THR A 116 3.04 -7.73 -16.80
C THR A 116 3.38 -7.02 -15.51
N PHE A 117 2.53 -7.19 -14.51
CA PHE A 117 2.70 -6.64 -13.16
C PHE A 117 3.03 -7.77 -12.18
N ALA A 118 3.96 -7.50 -11.27
CA ALA A 118 4.24 -8.39 -10.16
C ALA A 118 3.11 -8.33 -9.12
N GLU A 119 2.92 -9.41 -8.38
CA GLU A 119 2.00 -9.43 -7.25
C GLU A 119 2.40 -8.37 -6.21
N GLY A 120 1.42 -7.65 -5.67
CA GLY A 120 1.67 -6.56 -4.72
C GLY A 120 2.01 -5.20 -5.36
N THR A 121 2.08 -5.10 -6.70
CA THR A 121 2.30 -3.80 -7.36
C THR A 121 1.14 -2.85 -7.09
N VAL A 122 1.45 -1.67 -6.54
CA VAL A 122 0.46 -0.59 -6.36
C VAL A 122 0.21 0.07 -7.70
N LEU A 123 -1.02 -0.04 -8.22
CA LEU A 123 -1.39 0.48 -9.53
C LEU A 123 -1.87 1.92 -9.49
N CYS A 124 -2.67 2.25 -8.48
CA CYS A 124 -3.19 3.59 -8.22
C CYS A 124 -3.69 3.69 -6.78
N MET A 125 -3.95 4.90 -6.38
CA MET A 125 -4.66 5.23 -5.14
C MET A 125 -6.00 5.87 -5.46
N VAL A 126 -6.99 5.70 -4.58
CA VAL A 126 -8.28 6.41 -4.69
C VAL A 126 -8.41 7.30 -3.46
N GLY A 127 -8.24 8.59 -3.63
CA GLY A 127 -8.28 9.62 -2.60
C GLY A 127 -9.58 10.42 -2.63
N ASP A 128 -9.93 11.01 -1.50
CA ASP A 128 -10.97 12.01 -1.40
C ASP A 128 -10.36 13.36 -1.83
N PRO A 129 -10.92 14.04 -2.85
CA PRO A 129 -10.38 15.31 -3.31
C PRO A 129 -10.61 16.48 -2.33
N ASP A 130 -11.52 16.31 -1.38
CA ASP A 130 -11.91 17.36 -0.44
C ASP A 130 -11.14 17.28 0.90
N HIS A 131 -10.36 16.19 1.10
CA HIS A 131 -9.62 15.95 2.33
C HIS A 131 -8.16 15.63 2.03
N PHE A 132 -7.27 16.51 2.44
CA PHE A 132 -5.83 16.33 2.31
C PHE A 132 -5.18 16.05 3.66
N GLU A 133 -4.26 15.11 3.64
CA GLU A 133 -3.37 14.82 4.75
C GLU A 133 -1.94 15.13 4.35
N ALA A 134 -1.20 15.82 5.21
CA ALA A 134 0.23 16.00 5.04
C ALA A 134 0.97 15.02 5.95
N VAL A 135 1.94 14.31 5.35
CA VAL A 135 2.85 13.42 6.07
C VAL A 135 4.10 14.22 6.42
N MET A 136 4.33 14.41 7.71
CA MET A 136 5.50 15.10 8.25
C MET A 136 6.50 14.07 8.76
N ILE A 137 7.78 14.30 8.50
CA ILE A 137 8.88 13.49 9.02
C ILE A 137 9.51 14.21 10.20
N VAL A 138 9.43 13.60 11.37
CA VAL A 138 9.91 14.19 12.64
C VAL A 138 11.02 13.31 13.20
N ASP A 139 12.14 13.93 13.60
CA ASP A 139 13.26 13.25 14.24
C ASP A 139 12.88 12.69 15.61
N GLN A 140 13.50 11.57 16.00
CA GLN A 140 13.29 10.92 17.29
C GLN A 140 13.49 11.87 18.48
N SER A 141 14.41 12.81 18.38
CA SER A 141 14.69 13.76 19.45
C SER A 141 13.57 14.79 19.68
N GLU A 142 12.70 14.96 18.66
CA GLU A 142 11.63 15.96 18.65
C GLU A 142 10.24 15.32 18.79
N VAL A 143 10.07 14.05 18.35
CA VAL A 143 8.76 13.39 18.36
C VAL A 143 8.14 13.27 19.75
N GLU A 144 8.95 13.20 20.81
CA GLU A 144 8.44 13.16 22.21
C GLU A 144 7.65 14.42 22.61
N PHE A 145 7.81 15.53 21.85
CA PHE A 145 7.11 16.79 22.09
C PHE A 145 5.83 16.93 21.28
N VAL A 146 5.66 16.06 20.28
CA VAL A 146 4.50 16.06 19.41
C VAL A 146 3.37 15.31 20.08
N GLN A 147 2.19 15.89 20.05
CA GLN A 147 0.96 15.31 20.58
C GLN A 147 -0.17 15.50 19.58
N SER A 148 -1.15 14.61 19.62
CA SER A 148 -2.37 14.78 18.83
C SER A 148 -3.05 16.12 19.14
N GLU A 149 -3.72 16.67 18.15
CA GLU A 149 -4.45 17.96 18.19
C GLU A 149 -3.56 19.21 18.32
N GLN A 150 -2.23 19.07 18.31
CA GLN A 150 -1.35 20.23 18.22
C GLN A 150 -1.51 20.94 16.89
N ARG A 151 -1.52 22.28 16.95
CA ARG A 151 -1.59 23.11 15.76
C ARG A 151 -0.32 23.02 14.94
N VAL A 152 -0.49 22.97 13.63
CA VAL A 152 0.60 22.91 12.66
C VAL A 152 0.38 23.98 11.61
N ASP A 153 1.43 24.76 11.36
CA ASP A 153 1.51 25.69 10.25
C ASP A 153 2.34 25.03 9.14
N LEU A 154 1.73 24.79 7.98
CA LEU A 154 2.35 24.20 6.80
C LEU A 154 2.61 25.27 5.74
N LYS A 155 3.85 25.38 5.29
CA LYS A 155 4.25 26.18 4.14
C LYS A 155 4.64 25.28 3.00
N LEU A 156 3.91 25.40 1.89
CA LEU A 156 4.17 24.63 0.68
C LEU A 156 5.14 25.37 -0.24
N ASP A 157 6.03 24.63 -0.88
CA ASP A 157 7.01 25.18 -1.83
C ASP A 157 6.32 25.86 -3.02
N ALA A 158 5.14 25.35 -3.41
CA ALA A 158 4.32 25.92 -4.48
C ALA A 158 3.65 27.24 -4.07
N PHE A 159 3.42 27.47 -2.76
CA PHE A 159 2.74 28.64 -2.20
C PHE A 159 3.57 29.29 -1.08
N PRO A 160 4.72 29.90 -1.41
CA PRO A 160 5.69 30.35 -0.40
C PRO A 160 5.18 31.51 0.48
N PHE A 161 4.15 32.21 0.05
CA PHE A 161 3.56 33.34 0.79
C PHE A 161 2.32 32.96 1.59
N GLU A 162 1.81 31.74 1.41
CA GLU A 162 0.64 31.24 2.10
C GLU A 162 1.03 30.24 3.19
N THR A 163 0.22 30.20 4.23
CA THR A 163 0.39 29.25 5.33
C THR A 163 -0.90 28.49 5.51
N PHE A 164 -0.86 27.20 5.27
CA PHE A 164 -1.97 26.29 5.52
C PHE A 164 -1.94 25.84 6.97
N GLN A 165 -3.10 25.79 7.59
CA GLN A 165 -3.21 25.40 8.99
C GLN A 165 -3.83 24.02 9.09
N GLY A 166 -3.51 23.36 10.17
CA GLY A 166 -4.10 22.06 10.48
C GLY A 166 -3.70 21.59 11.87
N ALA A 167 -4.07 20.38 12.20
CA ALA A 167 -3.75 19.77 13.47
C ALA A 167 -3.11 18.39 13.28
N VAL A 168 -2.26 18.00 14.21
CA VAL A 168 -1.71 16.64 14.29
C VAL A 168 -2.86 15.67 14.52
N ASN A 169 -3.05 14.74 13.59
CA ASN A 169 -4.08 13.71 13.68
C ASN A 169 -3.53 12.42 14.29
N GLU A 170 -2.40 11.96 13.78
CA GLU A 170 -1.81 10.68 14.16
C GLU A 170 -0.28 10.77 14.20
N ILE A 171 0.32 10.02 15.09
CA ILE A 171 1.77 9.85 15.21
C ILE A 171 2.06 8.37 15.06
N ALA A 172 2.89 8.00 14.09
CA ALA A 172 3.24 6.61 13.87
C ALA A 172 3.98 6.03 15.09
N GLU A 173 3.56 4.86 15.53
CA GLU A 173 4.19 4.14 16.66
C GLU A 173 5.55 3.53 16.27
N THR A 174 5.77 3.30 14.98
CA THR A 174 7.00 2.72 14.45
C THR A 174 7.82 3.75 13.69
N HIS A 175 9.15 3.63 13.77
CA HIS A 175 10.05 4.47 13.00
C HIS A 175 10.00 4.13 11.50
N ILE A 176 10.40 5.09 10.69
CA ILE A 176 10.45 4.92 9.24
C ILE A 176 11.66 4.06 8.88
N GLU A 177 11.43 2.89 8.29
CA GLU A 177 12.50 2.02 7.78
C GLU A 177 12.98 2.44 6.39
N VAL A 178 12.06 2.93 5.55
CA VAL A 178 12.37 3.41 4.20
C VAL A 178 11.77 4.80 4.03
N GLY A 179 12.63 5.79 3.85
CA GLY A 179 12.19 7.15 3.61
C GLY A 179 11.58 7.30 2.21
N SER A 180 10.60 8.21 2.08
CA SER A 180 10.16 8.62 0.74
C SER A 180 11.34 9.28 0.02
N GLU A 181 11.75 8.73 -1.12
CA GLU A 181 12.82 9.27 -1.96
C GLU A 181 12.61 10.77 -2.25
N ARG A 182 11.35 11.18 -2.40
CA ARG A 182 10.95 12.57 -2.67
C ARG A 182 11.28 13.54 -1.53
N LEU A 183 11.38 13.08 -0.30
CA LEU A 183 11.69 13.90 0.88
C LEU A 183 13.19 13.95 1.17
N SER A 184 13.99 13.13 0.48
CA SER A 184 15.43 13.08 0.65
C SER A 184 16.10 14.37 0.14
N VAL A 185 17.20 14.75 0.77
CA VAL A 185 18.05 15.88 0.33
C VAL A 185 18.52 15.71 -1.11
N LYS A 186 18.76 14.46 -1.56
CA LYS A 186 19.17 14.16 -2.95
C LYS A 186 18.07 14.50 -3.97
N ALA A 187 16.82 14.38 -3.59
CA ALA A 187 15.67 14.73 -4.42
C ALA A 187 15.16 16.16 -4.18
N GLY A 188 15.92 16.97 -3.44
CA GLY A 188 15.55 18.35 -3.11
C GLY A 188 14.62 18.49 -1.90
N GLY A 189 14.46 17.44 -1.11
CA GLY A 189 13.79 17.50 0.19
C GLY A 189 14.71 17.96 1.32
N SER A 190 14.23 17.91 2.55
CA SER A 190 14.97 18.33 3.75
C SER A 190 15.43 17.19 4.65
N VAL A 191 15.05 15.95 4.36
CA VAL A 191 15.39 14.77 5.18
C VAL A 191 16.77 14.24 4.76
N PRO A 192 17.79 14.22 5.66
CA PRO A 192 19.07 13.60 5.38
C PRO A 192 18.89 12.08 5.26
N THR A 193 19.26 11.51 4.11
CA THR A 193 19.13 10.08 3.83
C THR A 193 20.48 9.49 3.42
N THR A 194 20.60 8.18 3.62
CA THR A 194 21.68 7.36 3.05
C THR A 194 21.04 6.25 2.20
N THR A 195 21.81 5.73 1.24
CA THR A 195 21.35 4.63 0.40
C THR A 195 21.77 3.31 1.04
N ASP A 196 20.83 2.39 1.27
CA ASP A 196 21.11 1.05 1.79
C ASP A 196 21.71 0.13 0.70
N GLU A 197 22.08 -1.10 1.09
CA GLU A 197 22.66 -2.11 0.17
C GLU A 197 21.68 -2.52 -0.95
N MET A 198 20.40 -2.28 -0.78
CA MET A 198 19.34 -2.56 -1.78
C MET A 198 19.02 -1.34 -2.67
N GLY A 199 19.76 -0.23 -2.50
CA GLY A 199 19.55 0.99 -3.29
C GLY A 199 18.40 1.87 -2.80
N ARG A 200 17.82 1.61 -1.62
CA ARG A 200 16.71 2.37 -1.06
C ARG A 200 17.23 3.53 -0.21
N GLU A 201 16.53 4.66 -0.24
CA GLU A 201 16.84 5.81 0.60
C GLU A 201 16.32 5.57 2.03
N VAL A 202 17.23 5.60 3.00
CA VAL A 202 16.92 5.40 4.42
C VAL A 202 17.32 6.67 5.18
N PRO A 203 16.48 7.21 6.08
CA PRO A 203 16.86 8.35 6.93
C PRO A 203 18.12 8.02 7.75
N ILE A 204 19.03 9.01 7.88
CA ILE A 204 20.26 8.84 8.68
C ILE A 204 19.92 8.77 10.17
N SER A 205 18.93 9.54 10.62
CA SER A 205 18.42 9.51 11.99
C SER A 205 17.11 8.76 12.07
N THR A 206 16.84 8.13 13.22
CA THR A 206 15.53 7.52 13.49
C THR A 206 14.46 8.61 13.42
N SER A 207 13.52 8.43 12.51
CA SER A 207 12.46 9.40 12.23
C SER A 207 11.10 8.73 12.27
N TYR A 208 10.07 9.49 12.59
CA TYR A 208 8.69 9.05 12.70
C TYR A 208 7.79 9.83 11.75
N GLU A 209 6.76 9.17 11.24
CA GLU A 209 5.72 9.83 10.47
C GLU A 209 4.69 10.43 11.40
N VAL A 210 4.35 11.68 11.15
CA VAL A 210 3.27 12.41 11.82
C VAL A 210 2.29 12.89 10.75
N LEU A 211 1.05 12.45 10.87
CA LEU A 211 -0.03 12.83 9.97
C LEU A 211 -0.74 14.07 10.49
N MET A 212 -0.94 15.04 9.62
CA MET A 212 -1.79 16.18 9.90
C MET A 212 -2.90 16.29 8.85
N GLN A 213 -4.09 16.61 9.31
CA GLN A 213 -5.16 17.03 8.42
C GLN A 213 -4.96 18.50 8.06
N VAL A 214 -5.02 18.79 6.75
CA VAL A 214 -4.83 20.15 6.23
C VAL A 214 -6.17 20.75 5.85
N ASP A 215 -6.41 21.98 6.30
CA ASP A 215 -7.59 22.74 5.90
C ASP A 215 -7.33 23.41 4.53
N ASP A 216 -7.99 22.91 3.49
CA ASP A 216 -7.93 23.46 2.13
C ASP A 216 -9.21 24.24 1.81
N ALA A 217 -9.35 25.41 2.41
CA ALA A 217 -10.53 26.27 2.22
C ALA A 217 -10.65 26.82 0.77
N GLU A 218 -9.57 26.83 0.00
CA GLU A 218 -9.51 27.41 -1.35
C GLU A 218 -9.46 26.37 -2.47
N ASN A 219 -9.41 25.08 -2.14
CA ASN A 219 -9.28 23.95 -3.07
C ASN A 219 -8.08 24.10 -4.04
N VAL A 220 -6.96 24.55 -3.51
CA VAL A 220 -5.72 24.75 -4.28
C VAL A 220 -4.71 23.63 -4.11
N LEU A 221 -4.92 22.74 -3.13
CA LEU A 221 -4.00 21.65 -2.84
C LEU A 221 -4.08 20.56 -3.91
N THR A 222 -2.92 20.04 -4.24
CA THR A 222 -2.78 18.88 -5.12
C THR A 222 -1.90 17.82 -4.46
N PRO A 223 -2.24 16.53 -4.60
CA PRO A 223 -1.44 15.44 -4.06
C PRO A 223 0.00 15.48 -4.56
N GLY A 224 0.95 15.24 -3.66
CA GLY A 224 2.38 15.25 -3.99
C GLY A 224 3.07 16.59 -3.84
N MET A 225 2.36 17.64 -3.41
CA MET A 225 3.00 18.90 -2.98
C MET A 225 3.93 18.65 -1.81
N ARG A 226 4.99 19.45 -1.73
CA ARG A 226 6.01 19.41 -0.66
C ARG A 226 6.08 20.74 0.03
N GLY A 227 6.63 20.73 1.25
CA GLY A 227 6.79 21.94 2.01
C GLY A 227 7.46 21.69 3.35
N THR A 228 7.39 22.68 4.22
CA THR A 228 7.92 22.65 5.57
C THR A 228 6.80 22.88 6.57
N ALA A 229 6.71 22.03 7.57
CA ALA A 229 5.72 22.14 8.64
C ALA A 229 6.36 22.65 9.93
N ARG A 230 5.62 23.46 10.68
CA ARG A 230 5.97 23.94 12.01
C ARG A 230 4.89 23.51 13.00
N ILE A 231 5.25 22.62 13.91
CA ILE A 231 4.35 22.14 14.96
C ILE A 231 4.48 23.08 16.17
N GLU A 232 3.36 23.56 16.68
CA GLU A 232 3.32 24.35 17.91
C GLU A 232 3.40 23.43 19.13
N VAL A 233 4.59 23.17 19.62
CA VAL A 233 4.80 22.44 20.87
C VAL A 233 4.62 23.39 22.04
N GLY A 234 3.96 22.90 23.11
CA GLY A 234 3.60 23.72 24.27
C GLY A 234 4.77 24.49 24.90
N ASN A 235 4.49 25.66 25.47
CA ASN A 235 5.48 26.54 26.08
C ASN A 235 6.23 25.84 27.21
N ARG A 236 7.52 25.63 27.01
CA ARG A 236 8.42 25.19 28.10
C ARG A 236 9.16 26.37 28.69
N THR A 237 9.26 26.40 30.00
CA THR A 237 10.06 27.41 30.67
C THR A 237 11.54 27.16 30.40
N VAL A 238 12.32 28.23 30.23
CA VAL A 238 13.78 28.16 30.02
C VAL A 238 14.46 27.31 31.11
N GLY A 239 13.88 27.29 32.33
CA GLY A 239 14.37 26.45 33.44
C GLY A 239 14.23 24.96 33.17
N GLN A 240 13.14 24.50 32.57
CA GLN A 240 12.94 23.08 32.20
C GLN A 240 13.92 22.65 31.09
N TRP A 241 14.20 23.55 30.13
CA TRP A 241 15.18 23.31 29.07
C TRP A 241 16.61 23.19 29.63
N LEU A 242 17.01 24.10 30.53
CA LEU A 242 18.31 24.05 31.23
C LEU A 242 18.47 22.78 32.10
N LEU A 243 17.41 22.41 32.83
CA LEU A 243 17.40 21.21 33.66
C LEU A 243 17.62 19.94 32.82
N ARG A 244 16.96 19.85 31.66
CA ARG A 244 17.13 18.75 30.71
C ARG A 244 18.56 18.69 30.16
N LEU A 245 19.10 19.82 29.69
CA LEU A 245 20.48 19.90 29.20
C LEU A 245 21.46 19.41 30.29
N PHE A 246 21.20 19.78 31.53
CA PHE A 246 22.01 19.34 32.67
C PHE A 246 21.93 17.81 32.86
N TRP A 247 20.74 17.22 32.82
CA TRP A 247 20.55 15.78 32.94
C TRP A 247 21.10 15.00 31.74
N GLN A 248 21.05 15.53 30.55
CA GLN A 248 21.65 14.91 29.36
C GLN A 248 23.18 14.94 29.40
N THR A 249 23.76 16.01 29.98
CA THR A 249 25.22 16.17 30.05
C THR A 249 25.82 15.44 31.25
N PHE A 250 25.10 15.38 32.37
CA PHE A 250 25.53 14.74 33.60
C PHE A 250 24.72 13.47 33.86
N ASN A 251 25.16 12.36 33.26
CA ASN A 251 24.54 11.06 33.47
C ASN A 251 24.98 10.49 34.84
N PHE A 252 24.31 10.84 35.92
CA PHE A 252 24.53 10.24 37.24
C PHE A 252 23.94 8.83 37.23
N ARG A 253 24.75 7.81 36.90
CA ARG A 253 24.45 6.44 37.30
C ARG A 253 24.52 6.36 38.83
N MET A 254 23.39 6.22 39.51
CA MET A 254 23.30 5.57 40.82
C MET A 254 23.16 4.07 40.64
#